data_fca997f500e47ea990ad78149790b876
#
_entry.id   fca997f500e47ea990ad78149790b876
#
_cell.length_a   1.000
_cell.length_b   1.000
_cell.length_c   1.000
_cell.angle_alpha   90.00
_cell.angle_beta   90.00
_cell.angle_gamma   90.00
#
_symmetry.space_group_name_H-M   'P 1'
#
loop_
_entity.id
_entity.type
_entity.pdbx_description
1 polymer ?
#
loop_
_entity_poly.entity_id
_entity_poly.type
_entity_poly.pdbx_seq_one_letter_code
_entity_poly.pdbx_strand_id
1 'polypeptide(L)'
;RSSAASDVYKRQNMLFETSDVCFGVEICEDVWAPVPPSSLLALKGAEIIFNMSADTENICKHQYLRSLLAQQSARCLAGYVFASSGFGESTTDVVFAGNGLIYENGTLLAESERFSFKDQLVVTEIDVERLRGERLTNTTFAASVRMHAQQPARRVTAEMVTGRDLMLTRYVE
;
A
#
# COMPACT_ATOMS: atom_id res chain seq x y z
N ARG A 1 -28.85 10.62 -10.36
CA ARG A 1 -28.19 10.18 -9.10
C ARG A 1 -26.79 9.73 -9.46
N SER A 2 -25.81 10.64 -9.48
CA SER A 2 -24.40 10.24 -9.47
C SER A 2 -24.17 9.58 -8.11
N SER A 3 -23.91 8.28 -8.11
CA SER A 3 -23.70 7.57 -6.87
C SER A 3 -22.34 7.99 -6.29
N ALA A 4 -22.24 8.20 -4.99
CA ALA A 4 -20.98 8.42 -4.28
C ALA A 4 -19.93 7.34 -4.61
N ALA A 5 -20.37 6.14 -4.96
CA ALA A 5 -19.52 5.06 -5.45
C ALA A 5 -18.74 5.41 -6.73
N SER A 6 -19.34 6.14 -7.69
CA SER A 6 -18.63 6.51 -8.93
C SER A 6 -17.51 7.52 -8.69
N ASP A 7 -17.62 8.34 -7.64
CA ASP A 7 -16.60 9.32 -7.29
C ASP A 7 -15.45 8.69 -6.50
N VAL A 8 -15.73 7.65 -5.73
CA VAL A 8 -14.70 6.85 -5.04
C VAL A 8 -13.84 6.12 -6.08
N TYR A 9 -14.44 5.46 -7.07
CA TYR A 9 -13.69 4.81 -8.16
C TYR A 9 -12.81 5.79 -8.97
N LYS A 10 -13.23 7.04 -9.12
CA LYS A 10 -12.41 8.06 -9.79
C LYS A 10 -11.18 8.46 -8.97
N ARG A 11 -11.27 8.40 -7.63
CA ARG A 11 -10.15 8.73 -6.73
C ARG A 11 -9.11 7.61 -6.63
N GLN A 12 -9.52 6.36 -6.80
CA GLN A 12 -8.64 5.18 -6.79
C GLN A 12 -7.72 5.08 -8.02
N ASN A 13 -7.89 5.93 -9.02
CA ASN A 13 -7.05 5.94 -10.22
C ASN A 13 -6.09 7.13 -10.24
N MET A 14 -5.59 7.52 -9.07
CA MET A 14 -4.64 8.63 -8.91
C MET A 14 -3.27 8.11 -8.49
N LEU A 15 -2.25 8.68 -9.12
CA LEU A 15 -0.86 8.53 -8.75
C LEU A 15 -0.35 9.87 -8.23
N PHE A 16 0.41 9.83 -7.17
CA PHE A 16 1.08 10.97 -6.60
C PHE A 16 2.57 10.85 -6.90
N GLU A 17 3.12 11.84 -7.56
CA GLU A 17 4.52 11.86 -7.98
C GLU A 17 5.28 12.90 -7.17
N THR A 18 6.34 12.47 -6.52
CA THR A 18 7.34 13.34 -5.91
C THR A 18 8.61 13.29 -6.74
N SER A 19 9.66 14.03 -6.34
CA SER A 19 10.99 13.92 -6.97
C SER A 19 11.56 12.50 -6.91
N ASP A 20 11.22 11.73 -5.86
CA ASP A 20 11.93 10.50 -5.52
C ASP A 20 11.09 9.24 -5.68
N VAL A 21 9.77 9.35 -5.54
CA VAL A 21 8.88 8.20 -5.51
C VAL A 21 7.51 8.51 -6.11
N CYS A 22 6.94 7.51 -6.76
CA CYS A 22 5.54 7.51 -7.18
C CYS A 22 4.74 6.59 -6.25
N PHE A 23 3.64 7.10 -5.69
CA PHE A 23 2.79 6.31 -4.81
C PHE A 23 1.32 6.38 -5.19
N GLY A 24 0.59 5.38 -4.75
CA GLY A 24 -0.86 5.28 -4.91
C GLY A 24 -1.55 5.05 -3.57
N VAL A 25 -2.85 5.30 -3.54
CA VAL A 25 -3.67 5.11 -2.34
C VAL A 25 -4.87 4.24 -2.71
N GLU A 26 -5.12 3.24 -1.88
CA GLU A 26 -6.37 2.48 -1.89
C GLU A 26 -6.99 2.48 -0.47
N ILE A 27 -8.22 2.06 -0.34
CA ILE A 27 -8.95 2.23 0.92
C ILE A 27 -9.58 0.91 1.36
N CYS A 28 -9.22 0.48 2.57
CA CYS A 28 -9.89 -0.56 3.33
C CYS A 28 -10.12 -1.85 2.51
N GLU A 29 -11.37 -2.13 2.18
CA GLU A 29 -11.83 -3.32 1.45
C GLU A 29 -11.23 -3.49 0.05
N ASP A 30 -10.62 -2.46 -0.51
CA ASP A 30 -10.03 -2.51 -1.85
C ASP A 30 -9.01 -3.64 -2.00
N VAL A 31 -8.19 -3.87 -0.99
CA VAL A 31 -7.16 -4.92 -1.01
C VAL A 31 -7.73 -6.33 -1.04
N TRP A 32 -8.97 -6.50 -0.60
CA TRP A 32 -9.66 -7.79 -0.57
C TRP A 32 -10.31 -8.16 -1.92
N ALA A 33 -10.39 -7.20 -2.84
CA ALA A 33 -10.94 -7.44 -4.16
C ALA A 33 -10.08 -8.44 -4.97
N PRO A 34 -10.68 -9.26 -5.84
CA PRO A 34 -9.92 -10.17 -6.71
C PRO A 34 -8.89 -9.45 -7.59
N VAL A 35 -9.20 -8.22 -8.01
CA VAL A 35 -8.28 -7.31 -8.71
C VAL A 35 -8.28 -5.98 -7.94
N PRO A 36 -7.43 -5.84 -6.92
CA PRO A 36 -7.41 -4.63 -6.12
C PRO A 36 -6.86 -3.44 -6.92
N PRO A 37 -7.28 -2.22 -6.59
CA PRO A 37 -6.79 -0.99 -7.24
C PRO A 37 -5.26 -0.89 -7.21
N SER A 38 -4.61 -1.34 -6.14
CA SER A 38 -3.15 -1.37 -6.02
C SER A 38 -2.47 -2.12 -7.16
N SER A 39 -3.06 -3.19 -7.69
CA SER A 39 -2.50 -3.88 -8.86
C SER A 39 -2.44 -2.96 -10.08
N LEU A 40 -3.51 -2.23 -10.36
CA LEU A 40 -3.56 -1.29 -11.48
C LEU A 40 -2.68 -0.07 -11.24
N LEU A 41 -2.62 0.43 -10.01
CA LEU A 41 -1.75 1.55 -9.63
C LEU A 41 -0.26 1.18 -9.81
N ALA A 42 0.15 -0.02 -9.38
CA ALA A 42 1.51 -0.51 -9.57
C ALA A 42 1.88 -0.63 -11.06
N LEU A 43 0.98 -1.18 -11.89
CA LEU A 43 1.18 -1.28 -13.34
C LEU A 43 1.28 0.09 -14.04
N LYS A 44 0.75 1.13 -13.41
CA LYS A 44 0.80 2.52 -13.88
C LYS A 44 1.99 3.31 -13.31
N GLY A 45 2.78 2.70 -12.44
CA GLY A 45 4.01 3.25 -11.92
C GLY A 45 4.08 3.49 -10.42
N ALA A 46 3.02 3.22 -9.65
CA ALA A 46 3.11 3.33 -8.18
C ALA A 46 4.16 2.36 -7.63
N GLU A 47 5.11 2.87 -6.88
CA GLU A 47 6.19 2.12 -6.24
C GLU A 47 5.87 1.82 -4.78
N ILE A 48 5.04 2.69 -4.18
CA ILE A 48 4.50 2.51 -2.83
C ILE A 48 2.98 2.59 -2.89
N ILE A 49 2.31 1.71 -2.19
CA ILE A 49 0.86 1.71 -2.01
C ILE A 49 0.55 1.99 -0.54
N PHE A 50 -0.30 2.97 -0.29
CA PHE A 50 -0.86 3.24 1.02
C PHE A 50 -2.30 2.72 1.07
N ASN A 51 -2.63 1.94 2.10
CA ASN A 51 -4.00 1.53 2.39
C ASN A 51 -4.41 2.08 3.75
N MET A 52 -5.38 2.98 3.72
CA MET A 52 -6.02 3.52 4.93
C MET A 52 -7.28 2.73 5.21
N SER A 53 -7.34 2.08 6.37
CA SER A 53 -8.35 1.08 6.67
C SER A 53 -9.07 1.35 7.99
N ALA A 54 -10.31 0.91 8.06
CA ALA A 54 -11.04 0.62 9.29
C ALA A 54 -11.42 -0.86 9.26
N ASP A 55 -10.39 -1.70 9.24
CA ASP A 55 -10.54 -3.14 9.09
C ASP A 55 -10.94 -3.79 10.42
N THR A 56 -12.13 -4.39 10.43
CA THR A 56 -12.68 -5.04 11.64
C THR A 56 -11.89 -6.30 11.95
N GLU A 57 -11.55 -6.46 13.22
CA GLU A 57 -10.84 -7.65 13.69
C GLU A 57 -11.80 -8.82 13.89
N ASN A 58 -11.43 -9.98 13.36
CA ASN A 58 -12.12 -11.24 13.53
C ASN A 58 -11.11 -12.35 13.86
N ILE A 59 -11.60 -13.45 14.40
CA ILE A 59 -10.78 -14.63 14.72
C ILE A 59 -10.07 -15.11 13.44
N CYS A 60 -8.75 -15.31 13.51
CA CYS A 60 -7.86 -15.76 12.43
C CYS A 60 -7.67 -14.77 11.27
N LYS A 61 -8.32 -13.60 11.28
CA LYS A 61 -8.22 -12.63 10.19
C LYS A 61 -6.84 -12.01 10.05
N HIS A 62 -6.17 -11.74 11.16
CA HIS A 62 -4.85 -11.09 11.16
C HIS A 62 -3.80 -11.86 10.35
N GLN A 63 -3.73 -13.18 10.52
CA GLN A 63 -2.78 -13.99 9.75
C GLN A 63 -3.12 -13.99 8.26
N TYR A 64 -4.40 -14.03 7.94
CA TYR A 64 -4.86 -13.92 6.56
C TYR A 64 -4.51 -12.56 5.95
N LEU A 65 -4.75 -11.46 6.69
CA LEU A 65 -4.37 -10.10 6.31
C LEU A 65 -2.87 -10.00 6.01
N ARG A 66 -2.02 -10.51 6.90
CA ARG A 66 -0.55 -10.52 6.69
C ARG A 66 -0.17 -11.25 5.40
N SER A 67 -0.76 -12.41 5.15
CA SER A 67 -0.49 -13.17 3.93
C SER A 67 -0.96 -12.44 2.68
N LEU A 68 -2.12 -11.78 2.75
CA LEU A 68 -2.69 -11.00 1.66
C LEU A 68 -1.78 -9.80 1.31
N LEU A 69 -1.37 -9.03 2.31
CA LEU A 69 -0.52 -7.86 2.11
C LEU A 69 0.88 -8.26 1.61
N ALA A 70 1.46 -9.32 2.14
CA ALA A 70 2.72 -9.86 1.65
C ALA A 70 2.63 -10.24 0.16
N GLN A 71 1.60 -10.98 -0.23
CA GLN A 71 1.39 -11.37 -1.63
C GLN A 71 1.12 -10.17 -2.52
N GLN A 72 0.33 -9.20 -2.07
CA GLN A 72 0.02 -8.01 -2.86
C GLN A 72 1.26 -7.13 -3.06
N SER A 73 2.07 -6.94 -2.02
CA SER A 73 3.35 -6.26 -2.11
C SER A 73 4.31 -6.95 -3.10
N ALA A 74 4.45 -8.27 -3.00
CA ALA A 74 5.31 -9.06 -3.90
C ALA A 74 4.81 -9.03 -5.36
N ARG A 75 3.51 -9.23 -5.57
CA ARG A 75 2.90 -9.23 -6.90
C ARG A 75 3.05 -7.90 -7.61
N CYS A 76 2.92 -6.81 -6.85
CA CYS A 76 3.06 -5.45 -7.36
C CYS A 76 4.51 -4.98 -7.46
N LEU A 77 5.48 -5.75 -6.94
CA LEU A 77 6.88 -5.32 -6.78
C LEU A 77 6.93 -3.91 -6.16
N ALA A 78 6.29 -3.75 -5.00
CA ALA A 78 6.03 -2.46 -4.39
C ALA A 78 6.21 -2.50 -2.87
N GLY A 79 6.46 -1.33 -2.29
CA GLY A 79 6.20 -1.11 -0.88
C GLY A 79 4.70 -1.08 -0.62
N TYR A 80 4.23 -1.69 0.46
CA TYR A 80 2.83 -1.67 0.84
C TYR A 80 2.70 -1.27 2.30
N VAL A 81 2.04 -0.14 2.53
CA VAL A 81 1.85 0.46 3.85
C VAL A 81 0.37 0.39 4.21
N PHE A 82 0.06 -0.41 5.21
CA PHE A 82 -1.30 -0.59 5.72
C PHE A 82 -1.42 0.03 7.11
N ALA A 83 -2.43 0.86 7.31
CA ALA A 83 -2.76 1.46 8.59
C ALA A 83 -4.25 1.37 8.85
N SER A 84 -4.64 0.77 9.96
CA SER A 84 -6.03 0.55 10.33
C SER A 84 -6.38 1.21 11.65
N SER A 85 -7.65 1.56 11.79
CA SER A 85 -8.26 2.04 13.02
C SER A 85 -7.92 1.18 14.23
N GLY A 86 -7.85 1.78 15.40
CA GLY A 86 -7.46 1.13 16.65
C GLY A 86 -8.34 1.49 17.82
N PHE A 87 -7.76 1.45 19.02
CA PHE A 87 -8.46 1.78 20.26
C PHE A 87 -9.11 3.16 20.20
N GLY A 88 -10.33 3.24 20.69
CA GLY A 88 -11.13 4.47 20.70
C GLY A 88 -12.09 4.60 19.52
N GLU A 89 -11.86 3.87 18.42
CA GLU A 89 -12.77 3.82 17.28
C GLU A 89 -13.65 2.57 17.26
N SER A 90 -13.35 1.59 18.13
CA SER A 90 -14.20 0.40 18.31
C SER A 90 -15.59 0.79 18.85
N THR A 91 -16.60 0.07 18.36
CA THR A 91 -17.99 0.26 18.75
C THR A 91 -18.56 -0.99 19.44
N THR A 92 -19.86 -1.00 19.75
CA THR A 92 -20.53 -2.17 20.28
C THR A 92 -20.48 -3.36 19.30
N ASP A 93 -20.49 -3.07 18.00
CA ASP A 93 -20.62 -4.08 16.94
C ASP A 93 -19.28 -4.47 16.29
N VAL A 94 -18.26 -3.63 16.37
CA VAL A 94 -16.99 -3.82 15.70
C VAL A 94 -15.81 -3.51 16.59
N VAL A 95 -14.76 -4.31 16.45
CA VAL A 95 -13.47 -4.14 17.15
C VAL A 95 -12.37 -3.87 16.14
N PHE A 96 -11.54 -2.88 16.43
CA PHE A 96 -10.36 -2.55 15.64
C PHE A 96 -9.09 -2.83 16.43
N ALA A 97 -8.15 -3.50 15.80
CA ALA A 97 -6.90 -3.91 16.46
C ALA A 97 -5.76 -2.90 16.36
N GLY A 98 -5.89 -1.86 15.52
CA GLY A 98 -4.81 -0.90 15.29
C GLY A 98 -3.65 -1.47 14.47
N ASN A 99 -3.95 -2.30 13.47
CA ASN A 99 -2.93 -2.91 12.62
C ASN A 99 -2.19 -1.84 11.82
N GLY A 100 -0.86 -1.75 12.00
CA GLY A 100 0.06 -1.03 11.14
C GLY A 100 1.08 -2.03 10.59
N LEU A 101 1.13 -2.19 9.28
CA LEU A 101 1.95 -3.19 8.60
C LEU A 101 2.67 -2.55 7.42
N ILE A 102 3.98 -2.76 7.31
CA ILE A 102 4.78 -2.26 6.19
C ILE A 102 5.50 -3.42 5.54
N TYR A 103 5.23 -3.62 4.26
CA TYR A 103 5.84 -4.65 3.43
C TYR A 103 6.65 -4.04 2.29
N GLU A 104 7.70 -4.74 1.87
CA GLU A 104 8.46 -4.46 0.66
C GLU A 104 8.65 -5.78 -0.10
N ASN A 105 8.15 -5.86 -1.32
CA ASN A 105 8.31 -7.03 -2.19
C ASN A 105 8.06 -8.38 -1.45
N GLY A 106 6.98 -8.42 -0.66
CA GLY A 106 6.56 -9.61 0.09
C GLY A 106 7.17 -9.77 1.48
N THR A 107 8.19 -9.00 1.83
CA THR A 107 8.85 -9.06 3.12
C THR A 107 8.22 -8.09 4.10
N LEU A 108 7.85 -8.55 5.30
CA LEU A 108 7.40 -7.67 6.39
C LEU A 108 8.60 -6.90 6.94
N LEU A 109 8.53 -5.58 6.88
CA LEU A 109 9.58 -4.71 7.41
C LEU A 109 9.30 -4.23 8.83
N ALA A 110 8.04 -3.90 9.12
CA ALA A 110 7.64 -3.40 10.41
C ALA A 110 6.16 -3.65 10.68
N GLU A 111 5.81 -3.80 11.95
CA GLU A 111 4.46 -4.09 12.41
C GLU A 111 4.20 -3.38 13.74
N SER A 112 2.99 -2.83 13.92
CA SER A 112 2.54 -2.27 15.18
C SER A 112 2.05 -3.37 16.15
N GLU A 113 2.04 -3.05 17.44
CA GLU A 113 1.39 -3.90 18.44
C GLU A 113 -0.14 -3.82 18.29
N ARG A 114 -0.79 -4.96 18.21
CA ARG A 114 -2.25 -5.05 18.13
C ARG A 114 -2.90 -4.82 19.48
N PHE A 115 -4.09 -4.24 19.46
CA PHE A 115 -4.90 -3.96 20.66
C PHE A 115 -4.19 -3.07 21.69
N SER A 116 -3.23 -2.27 21.25
CA SER A 116 -2.58 -1.29 22.13
C SER A 116 -3.54 -0.16 22.47
N PHE A 117 -3.52 0.27 23.75
CA PHE A 117 -4.24 1.45 24.22
C PHE A 117 -3.44 2.75 24.06
N LYS A 118 -2.26 2.67 23.47
CA LYS A 118 -1.35 3.80 23.29
C LYS A 118 -1.20 4.12 21.80
N ASP A 119 -0.97 5.38 21.51
CA ASP A 119 -0.56 5.80 20.18
C ASP A 119 0.75 5.11 19.79
N GLN A 120 0.83 4.68 18.54
CA GLN A 120 2.01 4.00 18.01
C GLN A 120 2.46 4.67 16.71
N LEU A 121 3.75 4.77 16.54
CA LEU A 121 4.39 5.14 15.29
C LEU A 121 5.33 4.02 14.86
N VAL A 122 5.07 3.47 13.69
CA VAL A 122 5.92 2.45 13.07
C VAL A 122 6.68 3.09 11.92
N VAL A 123 8.00 3.00 11.96
CA VAL A 123 8.89 3.62 10.97
C VAL A 123 9.84 2.57 10.40
N THR A 124 10.00 2.58 9.09
CA THR A 124 10.98 1.76 8.38
C THR A 124 11.39 2.44 7.07
N GLU A 125 12.29 1.83 6.36
CA GLU A 125 12.81 2.29 5.07
C GLU A 125 12.39 1.31 3.98
N ILE A 126 12.01 1.83 2.79
CA ILE A 126 11.70 1.05 1.59
C ILE A 126 12.74 1.35 0.53
N ASP A 127 13.37 0.32 0.00
CA ASP A 127 14.34 0.43 -1.09
C ASP A 127 13.63 0.54 -2.45
N VAL A 128 13.28 1.75 -2.82
CA VAL A 128 12.57 2.04 -4.08
C VAL A 128 13.42 1.72 -5.30
N GLU A 129 14.73 1.92 -5.23
CA GLU A 129 15.64 1.63 -6.34
C GLU A 129 15.73 0.12 -6.62
N ARG A 130 15.76 -0.69 -5.57
CA ARG A 130 15.67 -2.15 -5.71
C ARG A 130 14.36 -2.55 -6.39
N LEU A 131 13.22 -1.98 -5.94
CA LEU A 131 11.93 -2.27 -6.56
C LEU A 131 11.90 -1.90 -8.04
N ARG A 132 12.51 -0.78 -8.43
CA ARG A 132 12.68 -0.39 -9.83
C ARG A 132 13.51 -1.39 -10.62
N GLY A 133 14.64 -1.82 -10.05
CA GLY A 133 15.49 -2.85 -10.64
C GLY A 133 14.76 -4.17 -10.89
N GLU A 134 14.01 -4.64 -9.90
CA GLU A 134 13.17 -5.85 -10.00
C GLU A 134 12.12 -5.72 -11.12
N ARG A 135 11.44 -4.58 -11.23
CA ARG A 135 10.45 -4.33 -12.29
C ARG A 135 11.05 -4.32 -13.69
N LEU A 136 12.29 -3.82 -13.83
CA LEU A 136 12.99 -3.77 -15.12
C LEU A 136 13.36 -5.15 -15.64
N THR A 137 13.65 -6.08 -14.73
CA THR A 137 14.07 -7.45 -15.09
C THR A 137 12.92 -8.44 -15.16
N ASN A 138 11.77 -8.12 -14.56
CA ASN A 138 10.61 -9.01 -14.50
C ASN A 138 9.76 -8.92 -15.77
N THR A 139 9.90 -9.92 -16.64
CA THR A 139 9.20 -9.99 -17.93
C THR A 139 7.68 -10.12 -17.77
N THR A 140 7.21 -10.81 -16.73
CA THR A 140 5.78 -10.98 -16.45
C THR A 140 5.15 -9.66 -16.03
N PHE A 141 5.84 -8.90 -15.17
CA PHE A 141 5.39 -7.56 -14.78
C PHE A 141 5.33 -6.63 -16.01
N ALA A 142 6.38 -6.62 -16.82
CA ALA A 142 6.43 -5.83 -18.04
C ALA A 142 5.33 -6.20 -19.06
N ALA A 143 5.01 -7.48 -19.20
CA ALA A 143 3.89 -7.93 -20.03
C ALA A 143 2.54 -7.40 -19.50
N SER A 144 2.33 -7.47 -18.19
CA SER A 144 1.12 -6.94 -17.53
C SER A 144 0.99 -5.43 -17.70
N VAL A 145 2.09 -4.67 -17.61
CA VAL A 145 2.10 -3.23 -17.89
C VAL A 145 1.61 -2.95 -19.31
N ARG A 146 2.13 -3.67 -20.32
CA ARG A 146 1.71 -3.50 -21.72
C ARG A 146 0.22 -3.80 -21.93
N MET A 147 -0.31 -4.82 -21.27
CA MET A 147 -1.74 -5.19 -21.36
C MET A 147 -2.67 -4.11 -20.80
N HIS A 148 -2.22 -3.33 -19.83
CA HIS A 148 -3.02 -2.33 -19.13
C HIS A 148 -2.64 -0.88 -19.48
N ALA A 149 -1.74 -0.68 -20.44
CA ALA A 149 -1.22 0.64 -20.83
C ALA A 149 -2.29 1.65 -21.31
N GLN A 150 -3.44 1.17 -21.77
CA GLN A 150 -4.51 2.02 -22.33
C GLN A 150 -5.40 2.69 -21.26
N GLN A 151 -5.26 2.36 -20.00
CA GLN A 151 -6.03 2.96 -18.93
C GLN A 151 -5.25 4.13 -18.31
N PRO A 152 -5.59 5.40 -18.61
CA PRO A 152 -4.86 6.52 -18.07
C PRO A 152 -5.05 6.61 -16.54
N ALA A 153 -3.99 6.93 -15.82
CA ALA A 153 -4.07 7.37 -14.42
C ALA A 153 -3.98 8.89 -14.36
N ARG A 154 -4.74 9.48 -13.45
CA ARG A 154 -4.53 10.88 -13.10
C ARG A 154 -3.26 11.00 -12.27
N ARG A 155 -2.34 11.85 -12.71
CA ARG A 155 -1.10 12.13 -11.99
C ARG A 155 -1.20 13.48 -11.28
N VAL A 156 -0.77 13.49 -10.03
CA VAL A 156 -0.72 14.68 -9.19
C VAL A 156 0.70 14.85 -8.71
N THR A 157 1.33 15.96 -9.06
CA THR A 157 2.66 16.27 -8.56
C THR A 157 2.54 16.75 -7.11
N ALA A 158 3.30 16.13 -6.22
CA ALA A 158 3.43 16.51 -4.83
C ALA A 158 4.85 17.00 -4.57
N GLU A 159 4.98 18.21 -4.08
CA GLU A 159 6.27 18.72 -3.65
C GLU A 159 6.61 18.09 -2.29
N MET A 160 7.71 17.35 -2.25
CA MET A 160 8.31 16.90 -1.00
C MET A 160 9.69 17.54 -0.87
N VAL A 161 9.93 18.16 0.28
CA VAL A 161 11.25 18.68 0.61
C VAL A 161 12.08 17.51 1.14
N THR A 162 12.85 16.88 0.27
CA THR A 162 13.85 15.90 0.68
C THR A 162 15.10 16.66 1.13
N GLY A 163 15.28 16.73 2.45
CA GLY A 163 16.35 17.56 3.02
C GLY A 163 17.73 16.92 3.09
N ARG A 164 17.90 15.64 2.74
CA ARG A 164 19.18 14.91 2.86
C ARG A 164 19.17 13.65 2.00
N ASP A 165 20.35 13.26 1.52
CA ASP A 165 20.59 11.92 1.01
C ASP A 165 20.35 10.92 2.15
N LEU A 166 19.27 10.15 2.05
CA LEU A 166 18.93 9.11 3.01
C LEU A 166 19.70 7.84 2.61
N MET A 167 20.54 7.35 3.48
CA MET A 167 21.13 6.02 3.36
C MET A 167 20.24 5.02 4.08
N LEU A 168 19.99 3.87 3.47
CA LEU A 168 19.31 2.76 4.13
C LEU A 168 20.10 2.32 5.35
N THR A 169 19.46 2.26 6.50
CA THR A 169 20.08 1.83 7.77
C THR A 169 19.86 0.35 8.05
N ARG A 170 18.88 -0.27 7.37
CA ARG A 170 18.62 -1.70 7.45
C ARG A 170 19.48 -2.48 6.46
N TYR A 171 19.82 -3.70 6.81
CA TYR A 171 20.42 -4.64 5.86
C TYR A 171 19.37 -5.10 4.85
N VAL A 172 19.73 -5.07 3.57
CA VAL A 172 18.87 -5.53 2.47
C VAL A 172 19.52 -6.79 1.91
N GLU A 173 18.86 -7.93 2.09
CA GLU A 173 19.27 -9.22 1.53
C GLU A 173 18.90 -9.35 0.04
#